data_ee31c1c31efecfee208fff396cd0610b
#
_entry.id   ee31c1c31efecfee208fff396cd0610b
#
_cell.length_a   1.000
_cell.length_b   1.000
_cell.length_c   1.000
_cell.angle_alpha   90.00
_cell.angle_beta   90.00
_cell.angle_gamma   90.00
#
_symmetry.space_group_name_H-M   'P 1'
#
loop_
_entity.id
_entity.type
_entity.pdbx_description
1 polymer ?
#
loop_
_entity_poly.entity_id
_entity_poly.type
_entity_poly.pdbx_seq_one_letter_code
_entity_poly.pdbx_strand_id
1 'polypeptide(L)'
;MRLTYIFHSGFAIETDRCILIFDYWMDPEGIVPQLLKTEKPVYVFSSHFHEDHFNREIFSWRQTGVDIIYILSKDILKHRRAQKEEADVWLAKGGTWSDGLIRVAATGSNDSGVSWIVETDGRRIFHAGDLNNWYARFLTDDYRGGLVYSAEFGIDVNPEKEEKRFLGELKDIRKITDSFSVVMFPVDGRIGNGYTRGARQFIDTFQVGLLVPMHFVASGFESAWRMKEFTDAKNIPFWCISSEGDSIEY
;
A
#
# COMPACT_ATOMS: atom_id res chain seq x y z
N MET A 1 -14.66 -12.11 -2.13
CA MET A 1 -13.36 -11.71 -1.52
C MET A 1 -13.65 -10.72 -0.40
N ARG A 2 -13.10 -10.94 0.80
CA ARG A 2 -13.29 -10.05 1.95
C ARG A 2 -12.02 -9.26 2.19
N LEU A 3 -12.15 -7.93 2.28
CA LEU A 3 -11.09 -7.01 2.68
C LEU A 3 -11.32 -6.59 4.12
N THR A 4 -10.28 -6.59 4.94
CA THR A 4 -10.31 -6.12 6.33
C THR A 4 -9.20 -5.10 6.54
N TYR A 5 -9.55 -3.93 7.04
CA TYR A 5 -8.59 -2.92 7.47
C TYR A 5 -8.05 -3.30 8.86
N ILE A 6 -6.74 -3.45 8.97
CA ILE A 6 -6.08 -3.78 10.24
C ILE A 6 -5.71 -2.48 10.95
N PHE A 7 -4.73 -1.76 10.39
CA PHE A 7 -4.27 -0.48 10.92
C PHE A 7 -3.34 0.23 9.92
N HIS A 8 -3.42 1.55 9.81
CA HIS A 8 -2.56 2.40 8.98
C HIS A 8 -2.54 2.00 7.50
N SER A 9 -1.51 1.27 7.05
CA SER A 9 -1.41 0.67 5.72
C SER A 9 -1.58 -0.86 5.76
N GLY A 10 -1.93 -1.41 6.91
CA GLY A 10 -2.15 -2.83 7.15
C GLY A 10 -3.53 -3.29 6.71
N PHE A 11 -3.57 -4.28 5.82
CA PHE A 11 -4.80 -4.90 5.34
C PHE A 11 -4.68 -6.42 5.28
N ALA A 12 -5.80 -7.08 5.49
CA ALA A 12 -5.97 -8.49 5.13
C ALA A 12 -6.97 -8.64 3.99
N ILE A 13 -6.68 -9.53 3.07
CA ILE A 13 -7.58 -9.90 1.98
C ILE A 13 -7.76 -11.42 1.99
N GLU A 14 -8.97 -11.84 2.32
CA GLU A 14 -9.36 -13.24 2.28
C GLU A 14 -9.99 -13.57 0.94
N THR A 15 -9.41 -14.53 0.23
CA THR A 15 -9.98 -15.11 -0.99
C THR A 15 -10.50 -16.51 -0.71
N ASP A 16 -11.06 -17.19 -1.70
CA ASP A 16 -11.49 -18.58 -1.54
C ASP A 16 -10.29 -19.52 -1.29
N ARG A 17 -9.10 -19.17 -1.79
CA ARG A 17 -7.94 -20.05 -1.86
C ARG A 17 -6.79 -19.67 -0.91
N CYS A 18 -6.68 -18.40 -0.53
CA CYS A 18 -5.57 -17.92 0.31
C CYS A 18 -5.95 -16.67 1.08
N ILE A 19 -5.07 -16.26 1.99
CA ILE A 19 -5.13 -14.98 2.70
C ILE A 19 -3.88 -14.18 2.36
N LEU A 20 -4.07 -12.89 2.06
CA LEU A 20 -2.99 -11.93 1.83
C LEU A 20 -2.99 -10.93 2.98
N ILE A 21 -1.84 -10.69 3.62
CA ILE A 21 -1.67 -9.68 4.68
C ILE A 21 -0.60 -8.71 4.22
N PHE A 22 -0.94 -7.42 4.19
CA PHE A 22 -0.05 -6.35 3.73
C PHE A 22 0.35 -5.42 4.89
N ASP A 23 1.61 -5.02 4.90
CA ASP A 23 2.18 -3.94 5.72
C ASP A 23 1.69 -3.92 7.18
N TYR A 24 1.86 -5.05 7.86
CA TYR A 24 1.48 -5.20 9.27
C TYR A 24 2.38 -4.35 10.17
N TRP A 25 1.76 -3.46 10.92
CA TRP A 25 2.39 -2.65 11.96
C TRP A 25 1.83 -2.95 13.34
N MET A 26 0.55 -2.67 13.55
CA MET A 26 -0.22 -2.94 14.76
C MET A 26 -1.55 -3.62 14.42
N ASP A 27 -2.14 -4.28 15.40
CA ASP A 27 -3.43 -4.95 15.28
C ASP A 27 -4.27 -4.73 16.55
N PRO A 28 -4.84 -3.51 16.72
CA PRO A 28 -5.58 -3.15 17.93
C PRO A 28 -6.78 -4.06 18.19
N GLU A 29 -7.41 -4.58 17.16
CA GLU A 29 -8.62 -5.41 17.23
C GLU A 29 -8.34 -6.92 17.23
N GLY A 30 -7.06 -7.33 17.14
CA GLY A 30 -6.70 -8.75 17.14
C GLY A 30 -7.21 -9.52 15.91
N ILE A 31 -7.17 -8.89 14.75
CA ILE A 31 -7.65 -9.44 13.47
C ILE A 31 -6.78 -10.60 13.03
N VAL A 32 -5.45 -10.41 13.01
CA VAL A 32 -4.50 -11.38 12.48
C VAL A 32 -4.52 -12.70 13.24
N PRO A 33 -4.57 -12.74 14.59
CA PRO A 33 -4.72 -14.00 15.31
C PRO A 33 -5.99 -14.81 14.97
N GLN A 34 -7.05 -14.14 14.49
CA GLN A 34 -8.26 -14.83 14.02
C GLN A 34 -8.06 -15.37 12.60
N LEU A 35 -7.44 -14.59 11.72
CA LEU A 35 -7.13 -15.00 10.36
C LEU A 35 -6.16 -16.18 10.29
N LEU A 36 -5.25 -16.27 11.25
CA LEU A 36 -4.31 -17.38 11.36
C LEU A 36 -4.93 -18.69 11.91
N LYS A 37 -6.23 -18.73 12.22
CA LYS A 37 -7.00 -19.95 12.50
C LYS A 37 -7.56 -20.53 11.18
N THR A 38 -6.70 -20.82 10.22
CA THR A 38 -7.07 -21.22 8.87
C THR A 38 -6.23 -22.41 8.40
N GLU A 39 -6.77 -23.18 7.44
CA GLU A 39 -6.04 -24.17 6.66
C GLU A 39 -5.54 -23.61 5.31
N LYS A 40 -5.94 -22.39 4.97
CA LYS A 40 -5.50 -21.72 3.74
C LYS A 40 -4.07 -21.22 3.88
N PRO A 41 -3.25 -21.25 2.82
CA PRO A 41 -1.95 -20.59 2.83
C PRO A 41 -2.12 -19.07 3.03
N VAL A 42 -1.20 -18.48 3.79
CA VAL A 42 -1.16 -17.06 4.12
C VAL A 42 0.07 -16.42 3.50
N TYR A 43 -0.09 -15.36 2.74
CA TYR A 43 0.99 -14.60 2.14
C TYR A 43 1.13 -13.27 2.86
N VAL A 44 2.31 -12.98 3.38
CA VAL A 44 2.58 -11.78 4.16
C VAL A 44 3.54 -10.89 3.37
N PHE A 45 3.12 -9.64 3.15
CA PHE A 45 3.84 -8.64 2.38
C PHE A 45 4.26 -7.48 3.28
N SER A 46 5.49 -6.98 3.11
CA SER A 46 5.88 -5.68 3.66
C SER A 46 6.64 -4.90 2.59
N SER A 47 6.15 -3.69 2.33
CA SER A 47 6.60 -2.84 1.23
C SER A 47 7.97 -2.22 1.46
N HIS A 48 8.32 -1.90 2.71
CA HIS A 48 9.59 -1.28 3.07
C HIS A 48 9.88 -1.39 4.59
N PHE A 49 11.00 -0.78 5.02
CA PHE A 49 11.59 -0.99 6.34
C PHE A 49 11.01 -0.13 7.47
N HIS A 50 10.19 0.90 7.20
CA HIS A 50 9.63 1.76 8.24
C HIS A 50 8.72 0.97 9.18
N GLU A 51 8.62 1.42 10.44
CA GLU A 51 7.91 0.68 11.49
C GLU A 51 6.41 0.56 11.22
N ASP A 52 5.83 1.57 10.59
CA ASP A 52 4.42 1.62 10.21
C ASP A 52 4.05 0.73 9.01
N HIS A 53 5.03 0.02 8.41
CA HIS A 53 4.84 -0.95 7.31
C HIS A 53 5.49 -2.31 7.56
N PHE A 54 6.37 -2.41 8.58
CA PHE A 54 7.05 -3.63 8.89
C PHE A 54 7.26 -3.82 10.39
N ASN A 55 6.54 -4.78 10.98
CA ASN A 55 6.76 -5.23 12.35
C ASN A 55 7.34 -6.65 12.34
N ARG A 56 8.46 -6.87 13.06
CA ARG A 56 9.11 -8.18 13.16
C ARG A 56 8.25 -9.25 13.82
N GLU A 57 7.18 -8.87 14.51
CA GLU A 57 6.21 -9.79 15.09
C GLU A 57 5.68 -10.80 14.07
N ILE A 58 5.57 -10.42 12.78
CA ILE A 58 5.11 -11.30 11.70
C ILE A 58 5.85 -12.64 11.69
N PHE A 59 7.14 -12.68 12.01
CA PHE A 59 7.93 -13.92 11.99
C PHE A 59 7.55 -14.91 13.09
N SER A 60 6.94 -14.42 14.19
CA SER A 60 6.41 -15.27 15.25
C SER A 60 5.21 -16.11 14.81
N TRP A 61 4.53 -15.68 13.76
CA TRP A 61 3.33 -16.35 13.25
C TRP A 61 3.60 -17.74 12.69
N ARG A 62 4.84 -18.06 12.30
CA ARG A 62 5.23 -19.43 11.93
C ARG A 62 4.97 -20.45 13.06
N GLN A 63 4.94 -20.01 14.31
CA GLN A 63 4.67 -20.86 15.47
C GLN A 63 3.22 -21.33 15.54
N THR A 64 2.30 -20.72 14.80
CA THR A 64 0.89 -21.14 14.71
C THR A 64 0.71 -22.45 13.95
N GLY A 65 1.70 -22.86 13.15
CA GLY A 65 1.63 -24.04 12.28
C GLY A 65 0.88 -23.82 10.98
N VAL A 66 0.41 -22.60 10.71
CA VAL A 66 -0.20 -22.22 9.42
C VAL A 66 0.89 -22.16 8.35
N ASP A 67 0.54 -22.52 7.13
CA ASP A 67 1.43 -22.36 5.96
C ASP A 67 1.54 -20.88 5.60
N ILE A 68 2.68 -20.26 5.99
CA ILE A 68 2.92 -18.83 5.80
C ILE A 68 4.12 -18.61 4.90
N ILE A 69 3.91 -17.80 3.85
CA ILE A 69 4.94 -17.40 2.90
C ILE A 69 5.18 -15.89 3.04
N TYR A 70 6.40 -15.50 3.46
CA TYR A 70 6.80 -14.09 3.58
C TYR A 70 7.43 -13.60 2.30
N ILE A 71 6.81 -12.58 1.68
CA ILE A 71 7.25 -11.92 0.44
C ILE A 71 7.56 -10.47 0.79
N LEU A 72 8.82 -10.18 1.06
CA LEU A 72 9.24 -8.90 1.63
C LEU A 72 10.11 -8.09 0.66
N SER A 73 10.07 -6.78 0.81
CA SER A 73 10.96 -5.88 0.08
C SER A 73 12.42 -6.06 0.49
N LYS A 74 13.33 -6.10 -0.49
CA LYS A 74 14.78 -6.08 -0.25
C LYS A 74 15.25 -4.84 0.52
N ASP A 75 14.45 -3.81 0.56
CA ASP A 75 14.70 -2.61 1.34
C ASP A 75 14.82 -2.90 2.84
N ILE A 76 14.01 -3.82 3.36
CA ILE A 76 14.05 -4.30 4.74
C ILE A 76 15.40 -4.95 5.08
N LEU A 77 15.96 -5.74 4.16
CA LEU A 77 17.33 -6.30 4.31
C LEU A 77 18.39 -5.22 4.27
N LYS A 78 18.30 -4.28 3.34
CA LYS A 78 19.23 -3.18 3.17
C LYS A 78 19.35 -2.34 4.46
N HIS A 79 18.23 -2.13 5.14
CA HIS A 79 18.16 -1.41 6.41
C HIS A 79 18.35 -2.29 7.65
N ARG A 80 18.72 -3.59 7.45
CA ARG A 80 19.03 -4.55 8.54
C ARG A 80 17.87 -4.74 9.53
N ARG A 81 16.63 -4.64 9.04
CA ARG A 81 15.45 -4.83 9.87
C ARG A 81 15.05 -6.32 9.97
N ALA A 82 15.55 -7.16 9.06
CA ALA A 82 15.39 -8.61 9.08
C ALA A 82 16.64 -9.33 8.57
N GLN A 83 16.76 -10.63 8.85
CA GLN A 83 17.78 -11.53 8.32
C GLN A 83 17.27 -12.17 7.02
N LYS A 84 18.20 -12.60 6.14
CA LYS A 84 17.85 -13.15 4.83
C LYS A 84 16.97 -14.41 4.95
N GLU A 85 17.21 -15.20 5.98
CA GLU A 85 16.57 -16.49 6.24
C GLU A 85 15.16 -16.35 6.86
N GLU A 86 14.80 -15.16 7.31
CA GLU A 86 13.51 -14.91 7.98
C GLU A 86 12.33 -14.81 6.99
N ALA A 87 12.60 -14.51 5.71
CA ALA A 87 11.56 -14.51 4.68
C ALA A 87 11.87 -15.48 3.55
N ASP A 88 10.80 -15.95 2.90
CA ASP A 88 10.88 -16.93 1.80
C ASP A 88 11.26 -16.26 0.49
N VAL A 89 10.79 -15.03 0.28
CA VAL A 89 10.98 -14.28 -0.96
C VAL A 89 11.36 -12.83 -0.67
N TRP A 90 12.42 -12.35 -1.32
CA TRP A 90 12.89 -10.99 -1.25
C TRP A 90 12.84 -10.33 -2.63
N LEU A 91 11.97 -9.33 -2.80
CA LEU A 91 11.80 -8.64 -4.06
C LEU A 91 12.26 -7.16 -3.98
N ALA A 92 12.71 -6.66 -5.11
CA ALA A 92 12.96 -5.23 -5.34
C ALA A 92 12.18 -4.83 -6.60
N LYS A 93 12.15 -3.55 -6.93
CA LYS A 93 11.51 -3.04 -8.16
C LYS A 93 11.88 -3.89 -9.38
N GLY A 94 10.88 -4.36 -10.11
CA GLY A 94 11.00 -5.22 -11.27
C GLY A 94 11.08 -6.73 -10.95
N GLY A 95 11.19 -7.10 -9.66
CA GLY A 95 11.14 -8.51 -9.25
C GLY A 95 9.74 -9.10 -9.35
N THR A 96 9.67 -10.39 -9.66
CA THR A 96 8.41 -11.15 -9.72
C THR A 96 8.56 -12.49 -8.99
N TRP A 97 7.44 -13.02 -8.53
CA TRP A 97 7.37 -14.35 -7.93
C TRP A 97 5.98 -14.98 -8.13
N SER A 98 5.89 -16.30 -8.14
CA SER A 98 4.60 -17.02 -8.20
C SER A 98 4.74 -18.47 -7.74
N ASP A 99 3.66 -19.05 -7.24
CA ASP A 99 3.58 -20.47 -6.77
C ASP A 99 2.38 -21.23 -7.35
N GLY A 100 1.62 -20.65 -8.24
CA GLY A 100 0.41 -21.27 -8.80
C GLY A 100 -0.89 -20.84 -8.11
N LEU A 101 -0.88 -20.29 -6.88
CA LEU A 101 -2.02 -19.67 -6.23
C LEU A 101 -2.04 -18.17 -6.48
N ILE A 102 -0.88 -17.54 -6.36
CA ILE A 102 -0.72 -16.11 -6.59
C ILE A 102 0.41 -15.82 -7.56
N ARG A 103 0.36 -14.67 -8.18
CA ARG A 103 1.45 -14.05 -8.92
C ARG A 103 1.72 -12.67 -8.37
N VAL A 104 2.98 -12.36 -8.11
CA VAL A 104 3.42 -11.11 -7.48
C VAL A 104 4.39 -10.37 -8.41
N ALA A 105 4.21 -9.07 -8.53
CA ALA A 105 5.19 -8.17 -9.12
C ALA A 105 5.46 -7.00 -8.15
N ALA A 106 6.74 -6.73 -7.89
CA ALA A 106 7.19 -5.58 -7.12
C ALA A 106 7.44 -4.41 -8.07
N THR A 107 6.69 -3.34 -7.93
CA THR A 107 6.90 -2.07 -8.66
C THR A 107 7.63 -1.07 -7.78
N GLY A 108 8.06 0.06 -8.34
CA GLY A 108 8.80 1.06 -7.56
C GLY A 108 7.90 1.90 -6.67
N SER A 109 8.52 2.50 -5.66
CA SER A 109 7.99 3.60 -4.87
C SER A 109 8.89 4.82 -5.03
N ASN A 110 8.33 6.02 -4.98
CA ASN A 110 9.12 7.25 -5.03
C ASN A 110 9.61 7.71 -3.64
N ASP A 111 9.18 7.01 -2.58
CA ASP A 111 9.72 7.16 -1.23
C ASP A 111 10.65 5.99 -0.90
N SER A 112 10.16 4.91 -0.31
CA SER A 112 10.94 3.75 0.12
C SER A 112 10.38 2.44 -0.43
N GLY A 113 11.24 1.44 -0.62
CA GLY A 113 10.87 0.08 -0.94
C GLY A 113 10.14 -0.12 -2.27
N VAL A 114 9.00 -0.77 -2.21
CA VAL A 114 8.21 -1.19 -3.38
C VAL A 114 6.71 -1.02 -3.17
N SER A 115 5.96 -0.96 -4.28
CA SER A 115 4.52 -1.24 -4.29
C SER A 115 4.29 -2.66 -4.80
N TRP A 116 3.17 -3.27 -4.42
CA TRP A 116 2.84 -4.65 -4.75
C TRP A 116 1.71 -4.73 -5.77
N ILE A 117 1.88 -5.52 -6.81
CA ILE A 117 0.81 -6.04 -7.66
C ILE A 117 0.68 -7.51 -7.34
N VAL A 118 -0.49 -7.95 -6.87
CA VAL A 118 -0.79 -9.36 -6.58
C VAL A 118 -1.97 -9.82 -7.41
N GLU A 119 -1.79 -10.88 -8.17
CA GLU A 119 -2.86 -11.53 -8.94
C GLU A 119 -3.26 -12.84 -8.25
N THR A 120 -4.54 -12.99 -7.93
CA THR A 120 -5.14 -14.21 -7.38
C THR A 120 -6.62 -14.26 -7.72
N ASP A 121 -7.17 -15.45 -7.96
CA ASP A 121 -8.60 -15.69 -8.25
C ASP A 121 -9.16 -14.79 -9.36
N GLY A 122 -8.36 -14.53 -10.41
CA GLY A 122 -8.73 -13.67 -11.53
C GLY A 122 -8.79 -12.18 -11.21
N ARG A 123 -8.38 -11.78 -10.03
CA ARG A 123 -8.35 -10.38 -9.56
C ARG A 123 -6.93 -9.86 -9.49
N ARG A 124 -6.76 -8.58 -9.75
CA ARG A 124 -5.50 -7.87 -9.61
C ARG A 124 -5.61 -6.83 -8.51
N ILE A 125 -4.78 -6.97 -7.49
CA ILE A 125 -4.75 -6.18 -6.28
C ILE A 125 -3.49 -5.33 -6.30
N PHE A 126 -3.61 -4.04 -6.00
CA PHE A 126 -2.50 -3.12 -5.85
C PHE A 126 -2.41 -2.59 -4.42
N HIS A 127 -1.24 -2.71 -3.81
CA HIS A 127 -0.92 -2.06 -2.54
C HIS A 127 0.24 -1.10 -2.78
N ALA A 128 -0.01 0.18 -2.61
CA ALA A 128 0.93 1.23 -3.00
C ALA A 128 2.19 1.29 -2.12
N GLY A 129 2.17 0.72 -0.88
CA GLY A 129 3.19 1.10 0.10
C GLY A 129 3.20 2.62 0.25
N ASP A 130 4.37 3.22 0.21
CA ASP A 130 4.53 4.69 0.29
C ASP A 130 4.70 5.37 -1.08
N LEU A 131 4.16 4.76 -2.14
CA LEU A 131 4.05 5.43 -3.43
C LEU A 131 2.99 6.52 -3.36
N ASN A 132 3.38 7.80 -3.38
CA ASN A 132 2.44 8.93 -3.35
C ASN A 132 3.10 10.23 -3.85
N ASN A 133 2.27 11.24 -4.12
CA ASN A 133 2.74 12.62 -4.37
C ASN A 133 2.87 13.39 -3.04
N TRP A 134 3.92 13.07 -2.27
CA TRP A 134 4.12 13.52 -0.89
C TRP A 134 4.26 15.06 -0.74
N TYR A 135 4.67 15.76 -1.80
CA TYR A 135 4.93 17.20 -1.75
C TYR A 135 3.88 18.03 -2.50
N ALA A 136 2.70 17.44 -2.75
CA ALA A 136 1.61 18.05 -3.52
C ALA A 136 1.15 19.40 -2.96
N ARG A 137 1.25 19.62 -1.63
CA ARG A 137 0.87 20.88 -0.96
C ARG A 137 1.61 22.11 -1.48
N PHE A 138 2.83 21.92 -1.99
CA PHE A 138 3.65 23.01 -2.51
C PHE A 138 3.37 23.33 -3.98
N LEU A 139 2.65 22.49 -4.70
CA LEU A 139 2.30 22.66 -6.11
C LEU A 139 1.00 23.49 -6.23
N THR A 140 1.06 24.72 -5.75
CA THR A 140 -0.03 25.71 -5.80
C THR A 140 0.10 26.63 -7.00
N ASP A 141 -0.94 27.42 -7.30
CA ASP A 141 -0.92 28.41 -8.38
C ASP A 141 0.15 29.50 -8.18
N ASP A 142 0.59 29.72 -6.94
CA ASP A 142 1.63 30.68 -6.59
C ASP A 142 3.05 30.09 -6.61
N TYR A 143 3.21 28.78 -6.77
CA TYR A 143 4.52 28.16 -6.88
C TYR A 143 5.22 28.59 -8.18
N ARG A 144 6.44 29.07 -8.05
CA ARG A 144 7.24 29.61 -9.19
C ARG A 144 8.44 28.73 -9.53
N GLY A 145 8.46 27.48 -9.03
CA GLY A 145 9.59 26.55 -9.23
C GLY A 145 10.68 26.68 -8.16
N GLY A 146 11.61 25.73 -8.18
CA GLY A 146 12.76 25.72 -7.28
C GLY A 146 12.58 24.88 -6.01
N LEU A 147 13.44 25.13 -5.02
CA LEU A 147 13.39 24.44 -3.74
C LEU A 147 12.43 25.11 -2.77
N VAL A 148 11.73 24.30 -1.99
CA VAL A 148 10.92 24.71 -0.86
C VAL A 148 11.32 23.92 0.38
N TYR A 149 11.32 24.57 1.54
CA TYR A 149 11.59 23.88 2.80
C TYR A 149 10.35 23.12 3.27
N SER A 150 10.48 21.81 3.45
CA SER A 150 9.47 20.98 4.07
C SER A 150 9.77 20.86 5.57
N ALA A 151 9.02 21.58 6.39
CA ALA A 151 9.18 21.53 7.84
C ALA A 151 8.85 20.15 8.43
N GLU A 152 7.95 19.40 7.78
CA GLU A 152 7.56 18.06 8.19
C GLU A 152 8.71 17.06 8.10
N PHE A 153 9.51 17.16 7.03
CA PHE A 153 10.65 16.26 6.79
C PHE A 153 12.00 16.90 7.11
N GLY A 154 12.01 18.19 7.46
CA GLY A 154 13.24 18.93 7.79
C GLY A 154 14.23 19.09 6.64
N ILE A 155 13.76 19.08 5.40
CA ILE A 155 14.59 19.11 4.18
C ILE A 155 14.10 20.12 3.14
N ASP A 156 15.03 20.58 2.31
CA ASP A 156 14.70 21.30 1.07
C ASP A 156 14.33 20.30 -0.03
N VAL A 157 13.20 20.53 -0.68
CA VAL A 157 12.67 19.65 -1.72
C VAL A 157 12.26 20.46 -2.96
N ASN A 158 12.39 19.86 -4.13
CA ASN A 158 11.80 20.38 -5.35
C ASN A 158 10.49 19.59 -5.66
N PRO A 159 9.32 20.18 -5.40
CA PRO A 159 8.04 19.48 -5.51
C PRO A 159 7.74 18.98 -6.93
N GLU A 160 8.14 19.74 -7.99
CA GLU A 160 7.96 19.31 -9.37
C GLU A 160 8.80 18.08 -9.71
N LYS A 161 10.02 18.02 -9.18
CA LYS A 161 10.91 16.86 -9.38
C LYS A 161 10.34 15.63 -8.69
N GLU A 162 9.83 15.79 -7.48
CA GLU A 162 9.21 14.68 -6.73
C GLU A 162 7.92 14.20 -7.39
N GLU A 163 7.06 15.12 -7.88
CA GLU A 163 5.89 14.73 -8.67
C GLU A 163 6.30 13.99 -9.96
N LYS A 164 7.36 14.43 -10.64
CA LYS A 164 7.87 13.72 -11.82
C LYS A 164 8.36 12.31 -11.49
N ARG A 165 8.99 12.11 -10.32
CA ARG A 165 9.38 10.77 -9.85
C ARG A 165 8.15 9.90 -9.62
N PHE A 166 7.16 10.40 -8.89
CA PHE A 166 5.89 9.71 -8.66
C PHE A 166 5.21 9.32 -9.98
N LEU A 167 5.03 10.27 -10.90
CA LEU A 167 4.43 10.01 -12.21
C LEU A 167 5.27 9.05 -13.07
N GLY A 168 6.59 9.01 -12.86
CA GLY A 168 7.49 8.04 -13.46
C GLY A 168 7.17 6.61 -13.01
N GLU A 169 6.91 6.41 -11.71
CA GLU A 169 6.50 5.10 -11.19
C GLU A 169 5.15 4.67 -11.76
N LEU A 170 4.16 5.58 -11.89
CA LEU A 170 2.89 5.26 -12.54
C LEU A 170 3.08 4.80 -14.00
N LYS A 171 4.00 5.44 -14.74
CA LYS A 171 4.32 5.01 -16.11
C LYS A 171 4.96 3.62 -16.15
N ASP A 172 5.79 3.28 -15.16
CA ASP A 172 6.39 1.94 -15.07
C ASP A 172 5.33 0.88 -14.72
N ILE A 173 4.43 1.16 -13.80
CA ILE A 173 3.29 0.30 -13.46
C ILE A 173 2.41 0.07 -14.71
N ARG A 174 2.15 1.10 -15.52
CA ARG A 174 1.33 1.01 -16.73
C ARG A 174 1.93 0.11 -17.81
N LYS A 175 3.23 -0.15 -17.79
CA LYS A 175 3.86 -1.15 -18.67
C LYS A 175 3.48 -2.59 -18.30
N ILE A 176 3.03 -2.81 -17.05
CA ILE A 176 2.63 -4.13 -16.54
C ILE A 176 1.13 -4.32 -16.72
N THR A 177 0.33 -3.31 -16.35
CA THR A 177 -1.13 -3.34 -16.40
C THR A 177 -1.72 -1.93 -16.42
N ASP A 178 -2.93 -1.80 -16.95
CA ASP A 178 -3.74 -0.58 -16.95
C ASP A 178 -4.96 -0.65 -16.01
N SER A 179 -5.18 -1.81 -15.34
CA SER A 179 -6.38 -2.04 -14.55
C SER A 179 -6.13 -2.84 -13.28
N PHE A 180 -6.89 -2.52 -12.23
CA PHE A 180 -6.86 -3.18 -10.93
C PHE A 180 -8.28 -3.42 -10.40
N SER A 181 -8.51 -4.58 -9.81
CA SER A 181 -9.77 -4.88 -9.10
C SER A 181 -9.86 -4.09 -7.79
N VAL A 182 -8.75 -4.05 -7.04
CA VAL A 182 -8.64 -3.33 -5.76
C VAL A 182 -7.34 -2.56 -5.72
N VAL A 183 -7.42 -1.33 -5.25
CA VAL A 183 -6.26 -0.43 -5.06
C VAL A 183 -6.27 0.11 -3.64
N MET A 184 -5.28 -0.24 -2.84
CA MET A 184 -4.99 0.36 -1.53
C MET A 184 -3.95 1.47 -1.75
N PHE A 185 -4.34 2.73 -1.48
CA PHE A 185 -3.53 3.89 -1.83
C PHE A 185 -3.49 4.96 -0.72
N PRO A 186 -2.32 5.59 -0.46
CA PRO A 186 -2.22 6.62 0.57
C PRO A 186 -3.11 7.84 0.31
N VAL A 187 -3.92 8.20 1.32
CA VAL A 187 -4.72 9.42 1.38
C VAL A 187 -4.43 10.09 2.71
N ASP A 188 -3.25 10.69 2.83
CA ASP A 188 -2.66 11.16 4.09
C ASP A 188 -2.83 12.67 4.24
N GLY A 189 -3.73 13.08 5.13
CA GLY A 189 -4.02 14.48 5.42
C GLY A 189 -2.83 15.29 5.97
N ARG A 190 -1.76 14.62 6.46
CA ARG A 190 -0.52 15.30 6.89
C ARG A 190 0.18 16.05 5.75
N ILE A 191 0.00 15.59 4.51
CA ILE A 191 0.49 16.31 3.33
C ILE A 191 -0.06 17.74 3.26
N GLY A 192 -1.20 18.02 3.93
CA GLY A 192 -1.86 19.31 3.88
C GLY A 192 -2.67 19.50 2.59
N ASN A 193 -2.83 20.75 2.12
CA ASN A 193 -3.60 21.02 0.91
C ASN A 193 -3.08 20.19 -0.28
N GLY A 194 -4.00 19.53 -0.98
CA GLY A 194 -3.65 18.67 -2.12
C GLY A 194 -3.29 17.23 -1.75
N TYR A 195 -3.49 16.77 -0.52
CA TYR A 195 -3.16 15.40 -0.08
C TYR A 195 -3.88 14.30 -0.87
N THR A 196 -4.98 14.59 -1.54
CA THR A 196 -5.66 13.66 -2.45
C THR A 196 -5.03 13.59 -3.85
N ARG A 197 -4.04 14.48 -4.16
CA ARG A 197 -3.50 14.62 -5.53
C ARG A 197 -2.88 13.35 -6.05
N GLY A 198 -2.09 12.64 -5.24
CA GLY A 198 -1.47 11.37 -5.64
C GLY A 198 -2.51 10.30 -5.99
N ALA A 199 -3.50 10.09 -5.12
CA ALA A 199 -4.59 9.15 -5.36
C ALA A 199 -5.43 9.52 -6.59
N ARG A 200 -5.70 10.83 -6.80
CA ARG A 200 -6.39 11.32 -8.01
C ARG A 200 -5.58 11.03 -9.28
N GLN A 201 -4.29 11.33 -9.29
CA GLN A 201 -3.41 11.03 -10.41
C GLN A 201 -3.35 9.52 -10.71
N PHE A 202 -3.45 8.68 -9.68
CA PHE A 202 -3.53 7.23 -9.85
C PHE A 202 -4.83 6.80 -10.55
N ILE A 203 -6.00 7.23 -10.06
CA ILE A 203 -7.30 6.90 -10.68
C ILE A 203 -7.54 7.59 -12.02
N ASP A 204 -6.76 8.62 -12.37
CA ASP A 204 -6.73 9.22 -13.71
C ASP A 204 -5.88 8.39 -14.69
N THR A 205 -4.96 7.59 -14.18
CA THR A 205 -4.02 6.79 -14.97
C THR A 205 -4.51 5.39 -15.21
N PHE A 206 -5.21 4.78 -14.23
CA PHE A 206 -5.60 3.37 -14.22
C PHE A 206 -7.11 3.17 -14.10
N GLN A 207 -7.62 2.06 -14.64
CA GLN A 207 -8.96 1.57 -14.34
C GLN A 207 -8.96 0.92 -12.97
N VAL A 208 -9.82 1.39 -12.06
CA VAL A 208 -9.88 0.95 -10.66
C VAL A 208 -11.28 0.44 -10.34
N GLY A 209 -11.37 -0.82 -9.90
CA GLY A 209 -12.64 -1.43 -9.49
C GLY A 209 -13.11 -0.98 -8.11
N LEU A 210 -12.19 -0.91 -7.15
CA LEU A 210 -12.42 -0.40 -5.80
C LEU A 210 -11.19 0.37 -5.33
N LEU A 211 -11.37 1.62 -4.91
CA LEU A 211 -10.32 2.38 -4.22
C LEU A 211 -10.49 2.28 -2.70
N VAL A 212 -9.43 1.90 -2.03
CA VAL A 212 -9.32 1.74 -0.58
C VAL A 212 -8.28 2.74 -0.06
N PRO A 213 -8.66 3.71 0.78
CA PRO A 213 -7.69 4.63 1.35
C PRO A 213 -6.84 3.92 2.41
N MET A 214 -5.59 4.36 2.53
CA MET A 214 -4.68 3.93 3.59
C MET A 214 -3.78 5.08 4.04
N HIS A 215 -2.92 4.86 5.04
CA HIS A 215 -1.92 5.81 5.53
C HIS A 215 -2.51 7.10 6.14
N PHE A 216 -3.71 7.03 6.72
CA PHE A 216 -4.46 8.20 7.21
C PHE A 216 -4.58 8.28 8.74
N VAL A 217 -4.01 7.34 9.50
CA VAL A 217 -4.21 7.24 10.96
C VAL A 217 -3.92 8.57 11.68
N ALA A 218 -2.85 9.25 11.32
CA ALA A 218 -2.49 10.53 11.94
C ALA A 218 -3.43 11.70 11.60
N SER A 219 -4.23 11.57 10.53
CA SER A 219 -5.20 12.59 10.09
C SER A 219 -6.66 12.20 10.29
N GLY A 220 -6.90 10.96 10.74
CA GLY A 220 -8.22 10.41 11.02
C GLY A 220 -8.97 9.89 9.80
N PHE A 221 -9.93 9.00 10.04
CA PHE A 221 -10.74 8.34 9.01
C PHE A 221 -11.46 9.34 8.08
N GLU A 222 -12.08 10.37 8.64
CA GLU A 222 -12.84 11.36 7.86
C GLU A 222 -11.98 12.11 6.84
N SER A 223 -10.67 12.29 7.13
CA SER A 223 -9.76 12.92 6.18
C SER A 223 -9.63 12.11 4.90
N ALA A 224 -9.58 10.77 5.01
CA ALA A 224 -9.51 9.87 3.88
C ALA A 224 -10.79 9.88 3.03
N TRP A 225 -11.97 10.10 3.64
CA TRP A 225 -13.25 10.11 2.93
C TRP A 225 -13.39 11.25 1.92
N ARG A 226 -12.58 12.30 2.03
CA ARG A 226 -12.57 13.36 1.02
C ARG A 226 -12.22 12.84 -0.38
N MET A 227 -11.55 11.71 -0.47
CA MET A 227 -11.27 11.08 -1.76
C MET A 227 -12.53 10.57 -2.46
N LYS A 228 -13.62 10.33 -1.70
CA LYS A 228 -14.91 9.86 -2.23
C LYS A 228 -15.51 10.82 -3.28
N GLU A 229 -15.38 12.12 -3.11
CA GLU A 229 -15.83 13.12 -4.09
C GLU A 229 -15.24 12.86 -5.49
N PHE A 230 -13.95 12.51 -5.54
CA PHE A 230 -13.26 12.29 -6.81
C PHE A 230 -13.55 10.90 -7.40
N THR A 231 -13.77 9.91 -6.57
CA THR A 231 -14.14 8.56 -7.03
C THR A 231 -15.59 8.52 -7.52
N ASP A 232 -16.52 9.21 -6.85
CA ASP A 232 -17.92 9.32 -7.29
C ASP A 232 -18.02 10.00 -8.66
N ALA A 233 -17.23 11.05 -8.91
CA ALA A 233 -17.19 11.74 -10.21
C ALA A 233 -16.73 10.82 -11.37
N LYS A 234 -16.07 9.72 -11.07
CA LYS A 234 -15.57 8.70 -12.02
C LYS A 234 -16.33 7.37 -11.95
N ASN A 235 -17.37 7.27 -11.13
CA ASN A 235 -18.10 6.04 -10.85
C ASN A 235 -17.18 4.90 -10.35
N ILE A 236 -16.16 5.22 -9.57
CA ILE A 236 -15.26 4.26 -8.93
C ILE A 236 -15.78 3.97 -7.52
N PRO A 237 -16.09 2.72 -7.16
CA PRO A 237 -16.39 2.34 -5.79
C PRO A 237 -15.28 2.77 -4.82
N PHE A 238 -15.66 3.32 -3.67
CA PHE A 238 -14.76 3.80 -2.64
C PHE A 238 -15.16 3.23 -1.28
N TRP A 239 -14.22 2.66 -0.55
CA TRP A 239 -14.49 2.17 0.79
C TRP A 239 -14.22 3.24 1.85
N CYS A 240 -15.29 3.74 2.47
CA CYS A 240 -15.22 4.65 3.62
C CYS A 240 -14.93 3.85 4.89
N ILE A 241 -13.66 3.52 5.14
CA ILE A 241 -13.24 2.87 6.38
C ILE A 241 -13.60 3.76 7.56
N SER A 242 -14.18 3.21 8.62
CA SER A 242 -14.70 3.96 9.78
C SER A 242 -14.06 3.56 11.12
N SER A 243 -13.42 2.40 11.18
CA SER A 243 -12.73 1.89 12.37
C SER A 243 -11.68 0.85 11.99
N GLU A 244 -10.78 0.58 12.93
CA GLU A 244 -9.97 -0.63 12.88
C GLU A 244 -10.87 -1.87 12.91
N GLY A 245 -10.49 -2.92 12.19
CA GLY A 245 -11.29 -4.13 12.04
C GLY A 245 -12.46 -4.03 11.08
N ASP A 246 -12.72 -2.83 10.50
CA ASP A 246 -13.76 -2.66 9.49
C ASP A 246 -13.50 -3.56 8.27
N SER A 247 -14.55 -4.09 7.66
CA SER A 247 -14.42 -5.03 6.55
C SER A 247 -15.52 -4.88 5.50
N ILE A 248 -15.20 -5.22 4.25
CA ILE A 248 -16.12 -5.17 3.12
C ILE A 248 -15.99 -6.44 2.27
N GLU A 249 -17.11 -6.92 1.78
CA GLU A 249 -17.17 -7.95 0.74
C GLU A 249 -17.14 -7.29 -0.65
N TYR A 250 -16.29 -7.81 -1.54
CA TYR A 250 -16.10 -7.24 -2.88
C TYR A 250 -15.89 -8.31 -3.97
#